data_9607c3acdaa3f4b6fbd638c673cf5707
#
_entry.id   9607c3acdaa3f4b6fbd638c673cf5707
#
_cell.length_a   1.000
_cell.length_b   1.000
_cell.length_c   1.000
_cell.angle_alpha   90.00
_cell.angle_beta   90.00
_cell.angle_gamma   90.00
#
_symmetry.space_group_name_H-M   'P 1'
#
loop_
_entity.id
_entity.type
_entity.pdbx_description
1 polymer ?
#
loop_
_entity_poly.entity_id
_entity_poly.type
_entity_poly.pdbx_seq_one_letter_code
_entity_poly.pdbx_strand_id
1 'polypeptide(L)'
;AGVGNLTQLSYEPLNGMSGAKMTHVAYRGTAPAQVAVLAKEVDSTFDNPSSVPKIKAGQLRALAVTSAQRWHELPDVPTIAEAGFPGFDISFWVGALAPAQTPPAVVKTLSDLIETAVQDPEVKAKLMQQGNIRMLNPQKFATQIDSETAQYAEIIRKANITLD
;
A
#
# COMPACT_ATOMS: atom_id res chain seq x y z
N ALA A 1 9.97 5.08 3.75
CA ALA A 1 9.62 6.50 3.92
C ALA A 1 9.74 6.89 5.39
N GLY A 2 8.99 7.91 5.88
CA GLY A 2 9.11 8.40 7.27
C GLY A 2 8.59 7.43 8.34
N VAL A 3 8.77 7.81 9.62
CA VAL A 3 8.24 7.07 10.77
C VAL A 3 6.71 7.07 10.74
N GLY A 4 6.08 5.95 11.09
CA GLY A 4 4.61 5.76 11.07
C GLY A 4 3.99 5.67 9.68
N ASN A 5 4.78 5.68 8.62
CA ASN A 5 4.29 5.55 7.26
C ASN A 5 3.95 4.09 6.94
N LEU A 6 3.06 3.87 5.95
CA LEU A 6 2.65 2.53 5.51
C LEU A 6 3.84 1.63 5.10
N THR A 7 4.93 2.21 4.60
CA THR A 7 6.16 1.45 4.29
C THR A 7 6.80 0.85 5.54
N GLN A 8 6.81 1.57 6.67
CA GLN A 8 7.24 1.01 7.94
C GLN A 8 6.23 -0.01 8.47
N LEU A 9 4.93 0.28 8.38
CA LEU A 9 3.87 -0.65 8.79
C LEU A 9 3.87 -1.94 7.98
N SER A 10 4.38 -1.93 6.74
CA SER A 10 4.60 -3.14 5.94
C SER A 10 5.85 -3.92 6.37
N TYR A 11 6.86 -3.20 6.81
CA TYR A 11 8.15 -3.73 7.18
C TYR A 11 8.11 -4.51 8.51
N GLU A 12 7.48 -3.95 9.53
CA GLU A 12 7.47 -4.51 10.87
C GLU A 12 6.81 -5.91 10.96
N PRO A 13 5.64 -6.17 10.34
CA PRO A 13 5.08 -7.52 10.32
C PRO A 13 5.98 -8.52 9.60
N LEU A 14 6.59 -8.13 8.47
CA LEU A 14 7.51 -9.00 7.75
C LEU A 14 8.74 -9.34 8.59
N ASN A 15 9.29 -8.36 9.29
CA ASN A 15 10.40 -8.54 10.23
C ASN A 15 10.04 -9.54 11.33
N GLY A 16 8.84 -9.39 11.92
CA GLY A 16 8.32 -10.31 12.93
C GLY A 16 8.06 -11.73 12.41
N MET A 17 7.47 -11.86 11.22
CA MET A 17 7.14 -13.16 10.62
C MET A 17 8.37 -13.91 10.11
N SER A 18 9.37 -13.21 9.59
CA SER A 18 10.59 -13.79 9.04
C SER A 18 11.65 -14.09 10.10
N GLY A 19 11.55 -13.50 11.29
CA GLY A 19 12.60 -13.50 12.31
C GLY A 19 13.86 -12.72 11.89
N ALA A 20 13.81 -11.99 10.79
CA ALA A 20 14.91 -11.14 10.35
C ALA A 20 15.10 -9.98 11.32
N LYS A 21 16.34 -9.53 11.47
CA LYS A 21 16.68 -8.35 12.28
C LYS A 21 17.03 -7.18 11.36
N MET A 22 16.07 -6.82 10.53
CA MET A 22 16.24 -5.70 9.61
C MET A 22 16.17 -4.38 10.39
N THR A 23 16.96 -3.39 10.01
CA THR A 23 16.97 -2.05 10.61
C THR A 23 16.23 -1.06 9.72
N HIS A 24 15.22 -0.38 10.29
CA HIS A 24 14.50 0.68 9.57
C HIS A 24 15.33 1.96 9.53
N VAL A 25 15.56 2.47 8.32
CA VAL A 25 16.19 3.78 8.07
C VAL A 25 15.14 4.72 7.48
N ALA A 26 14.80 5.77 8.22
CA ALA A 26 13.76 6.73 7.81
C ALA A 26 14.29 7.73 6.77
N TYR A 27 13.52 7.95 5.70
CA TYR A 27 13.78 8.96 4.68
C TYR A 27 12.59 9.92 4.54
N ARG A 28 12.81 11.13 4.07
CA ARG A 28 11.75 12.10 3.80
C ARG A 28 10.99 11.78 2.50
N GLY A 29 10.35 10.61 2.44
CA GLY A 29 9.57 10.14 1.31
C GLY A 29 10.22 9.00 0.52
N THR A 30 9.53 8.54 -0.54
CA THR A 30 9.97 7.38 -1.34
C THR A 30 11.14 7.72 -2.29
N ALA A 31 11.15 8.91 -2.88
CA ALA A 31 12.20 9.29 -3.83
C ALA A 31 13.62 9.23 -3.23
N PRO A 32 13.92 9.83 -2.05
CA PRO A 32 15.24 9.69 -1.42
C PRO A 32 15.52 8.24 -0.98
N ALA A 33 14.53 7.47 -0.56
CA ALA A 33 14.71 6.05 -0.25
C ALA A 33 15.12 5.22 -1.49
N GLN A 34 14.53 5.49 -2.66
CA GLN A 34 14.93 4.87 -3.92
C GLN A 34 16.40 5.20 -4.28
N VAL A 35 16.80 6.46 -4.10
CA VAL A 35 18.18 6.88 -4.35
C VAL A 35 19.16 6.13 -3.44
N ALA A 36 18.83 5.97 -2.17
CA ALA A 36 19.65 5.25 -1.20
C ALA A 36 19.82 3.76 -1.56
N VAL A 37 18.75 3.10 -2.08
CA VAL A 37 18.85 1.71 -2.59
C VAL A 37 19.74 1.66 -3.83
N LEU A 38 19.58 2.59 -4.76
CA LEU A 38 20.41 2.66 -5.98
C LEU A 38 21.88 2.93 -5.66
N ALA A 39 22.15 3.75 -4.63
CA ALA A 39 23.48 4.04 -4.13
C ALA A 39 24.06 2.91 -3.24
N LYS A 40 23.27 1.87 -2.92
CA LYS A 40 23.63 0.77 -2.01
C LYS A 40 23.91 1.23 -0.58
N GLU A 41 23.30 2.32 -0.16
CA GLU A 41 23.35 2.81 1.24
C GLU A 41 22.40 1.98 2.13
N VAL A 42 21.32 1.46 1.56
CA VAL A 42 20.39 0.50 2.17
C VAL A 42 20.10 -0.64 1.20
N ASP A 43 19.79 -1.82 1.75
CA ASP A 43 19.63 -3.06 0.97
C ASP A 43 18.30 -3.14 0.23
N SER A 44 17.24 -2.56 0.80
CA SER A 44 15.88 -2.67 0.27
C SER A 44 14.99 -1.51 0.70
N THR A 45 13.86 -1.34 0.02
CA THR A 45 12.79 -0.40 0.41
C THR A 45 11.43 -0.98 0.05
N PHE A 46 10.41 -0.68 0.86
CA PHE A 46 9.03 -0.75 0.41
C PHE A 46 8.70 0.53 -0.35
N ASP A 47 8.10 0.39 -1.50
CA ASP A 47 7.88 1.50 -2.42
C ASP A 47 6.47 1.50 -3.00
N ASN A 48 6.16 2.53 -3.76
CA ASN A 48 4.90 2.73 -4.46
C ASN A 48 5.10 2.58 -5.99
N PRO A 49 4.05 2.70 -6.82
CA PRO A 49 4.12 2.57 -8.27
C PRO A 49 5.18 3.42 -8.98
N SER A 50 5.71 4.48 -8.34
CA SER A 50 6.75 5.33 -8.94
C SER A 50 8.07 4.59 -9.22
N SER A 51 8.28 3.42 -8.62
CA SER A 51 9.46 2.57 -8.84
C SER A 51 9.37 1.71 -10.12
N VAL A 52 8.17 1.51 -10.70
CA VAL A 52 7.97 0.62 -11.85
C VAL A 52 8.86 0.95 -13.05
N PRO A 53 9.04 2.21 -13.48
CA PRO A 53 9.96 2.52 -14.56
C PRO A 53 11.39 2.06 -14.29
N LYS A 54 11.87 2.19 -13.04
CA LYS A 54 13.22 1.75 -12.64
C LYS A 54 13.33 0.22 -12.60
N ILE A 55 12.25 -0.47 -12.21
CA ILE A 55 12.17 -1.94 -12.23
C ILE A 55 12.21 -2.43 -13.68
N LYS A 56 11.39 -1.85 -14.57
CA LYS A 56 11.36 -2.21 -15.99
C LYS A 56 12.69 -1.90 -16.72
N ALA A 57 13.42 -0.88 -16.26
CA ALA A 57 14.75 -0.54 -16.74
C ALA A 57 15.90 -1.39 -16.11
N GLY A 58 15.58 -2.34 -15.22
CA GLY A 58 16.57 -3.19 -14.55
C GLY A 58 17.43 -2.49 -13.51
N GLN A 59 17.09 -1.25 -13.13
CA GLN A 59 17.82 -0.49 -12.11
C GLN A 59 17.44 -0.93 -10.69
N LEU A 60 16.20 -1.36 -10.48
CA LEU A 60 15.69 -1.93 -9.24
C LEU A 60 15.16 -3.33 -9.53
N ARG A 61 15.27 -4.22 -8.56
CA ARG A 61 14.66 -5.55 -8.56
C ARG A 61 13.46 -5.58 -7.65
N ALA A 62 12.26 -5.83 -8.21
CA ALA A 62 11.10 -6.14 -7.38
C ALA A 62 11.23 -7.55 -6.81
N LEU A 63 11.06 -7.69 -5.50
CA LEU A 63 11.17 -8.96 -4.78
C LEU A 63 9.78 -9.56 -4.54
N ALA A 64 8.83 -8.76 -4.08
CA ALA A 64 7.44 -9.13 -3.85
C ALA A 64 6.56 -7.89 -3.80
N VAL A 65 5.24 -8.08 -3.96
CA VAL A 65 4.23 -7.06 -3.67
C VAL A 65 3.56 -7.33 -2.33
N THR A 66 3.14 -6.26 -1.64
CA THR A 66 2.56 -6.33 -0.28
C THR A 66 1.08 -6.68 -0.27
N SER A 67 0.41 -6.59 -1.42
CA SER A 67 -1.02 -6.89 -1.58
C SER A 67 -1.30 -8.39 -1.60
N ALA A 68 -2.54 -8.78 -1.27
CA ALA A 68 -3.00 -10.17 -1.33
C ALA A 68 -2.97 -10.77 -2.76
N GLN A 69 -2.94 -9.94 -3.79
CA GLN A 69 -2.90 -10.34 -5.19
C GLN A 69 -1.72 -9.69 -5.89
N ARG A 70 -1.12 -10.41 -6.85
CA ARG A 70 -0.09 -9.85 -7.71
C ARG A 70 -0.59 -8.61 -8.44
N TRP A 71 0.30 -7.68 -8.69
CA TRP A 71 -0.03 -6.50 -9.47
C TRP A 71 0.13 -6.76 -10.96
N HIS A 72 -0.88 -6.36 -11.75
CA HIS A 72 -0.91 -6.60 -13.19
C HIS A 72 0.25 -5.94 -13.98
N GLU A 73 0.83 -4.83 -13.46
CA GLU A 73 2.02 -4.21 -14.05
C GLU A 73 3.30 -5.01 -13.83
N LEU A 74 3.31 -5.91 -12.84
CA LEU A 74 4.43 -6.76 -12.46
C LEU A 74 3.95 -8.22 -12.21
N PRO A 75 3.38 -8.89 -13.23
CA PRO A 75 2.70 -10.18 -13.06
C PRO A 75 3.64 -11.32 -12.61
N ASP A 76 4.93 -11.20 -12.90
CA ASP A 76 5.93 -12.20 -12.50
C ASP A 76 6.45 -12.00 -11.07
N VAL A 77 6.12 -10.87 -10.43
CA VAL A 77 6.52 -10.58 -9.06
C VAL A 77 5.50 -11.20 -8.10
N PRO A 78 5.92 -12.13 -7.21
CA PRO A 78 5.01 -12.78 -6.27
C PRO A 78 4.51 -11.80 -5.21
N THR A 79 3.44 -12.18 -4.51
CA THR A 79 3.07 -11.52 -3.26
C THR A 79 3.97 -11.98 -2.12
N ILE A 80 4.05 -11.21 -1.04
CA ILE A 80 4.74 -11.64 0.18
C ILE A 80 4.09 -12.92 0.75
N ALA A 81 2.77 -13.04 0.64
CA ALA A 81 2.04 -14.25 1.05
C ALA A 81 2.49 -15.49 0.24
N GLU A 82 2.63 -15.37 -1.08
CA GLU A 82 3.16 -16.44 -1.95
C GLU A 82 4.63 -16.76 -1.66
N ALA A 83 5.40 -15.78 -1.21
CA ALA A 83 6.81 -15.92 -0.87
C ALA A 83 7.07 -16.61 0.51
N GLY A 84 6.02 -17.10 1.17
CA GLY A 84 6.14 -17.90 2.40
C GLY A 84 5.61 -17.22 3.67
N PHE A 85 4.91 -16.09 3.55
CA PHE A 85 4.33 -15.38 4.68
C PHE A 85 2.80 -15.30 4.53
N PRO A 86 2.06 -16.41 4.70
CA PRO A 86 0.63 -16.47 4.47
C PRO A 86 -0.14 -15.47 5.35
N GLY A 87 -1.16 -14.84 4.77
CA GLY A 87 -1.96 -13.82 5.46
C GLY A 87 -1.35 -12.42 5.42
N PHE A 88 -0.19 -12.22 4.82
CA PHE A 88 0.36 -10.89 4.61
C PHE A 88 -0.46 -10.16 3.55
N ASP A 89 -1.13 -9.07 3.95
CA ASP A 89 -1.85 -8.16 3.07
C ASP A 89 -1.82 -6.76 3.66
N ILE A 90 -0.96 -5.91 3.12
CA ILE A 90 -0.88 -4.49 3.46
C ILE A 90 -0.89 -3.71 2.16
N SER A 91 -2.00 -3.06 1.88
CA SER A 91 -2.22 -2.38 0.61
C SER A 91 -2.50 -0.90 0.82
N PHE A 92 -1.91 -0.09 -0.05
CA PHE A 92 -2.31 1.31 -0.18
C PHE A 92 -3.66 1.39 -0.90
N TRP A 93 -4.52 2.27 -0.41
CA TRP A 93 -5.79 2.57 -1.06
C TRP A 93 -6.06 4.07 -1.10
N VAL A 94 -6.92 4.49 -2.00
CA VAL A 94 -7.45 5.85 -2.10
C VAL A 94 -8.96 5.79 -1.93
N GLY A 95 -9.49 6.62 -1.06
CA GLY A 95 -10.93 6.69 -0.78
C GLY A 95 -11.46 8.13 -0.77
N ALA A 96 -12.72 8.30 -1.15
CA ALA A 96 -13.44 9.55 -0.98
C ALA A 96 -14.20 9.52 0.36
N LEU A 97 -14.07 10.58 1.13
CA LEU A 97 -14.75 10.78 2.41
C LEU A 97 -15.67 11.99 2.33
N ALA A 98 -16.81 11.91 2.99
CA ALA A 98 -17.74 13.02 3.15
C ALA A 98 -17.83 13.41 4.64
N PRO A 99 -18.23 14.65 4.96
CA PRO A 99 -18.51 15.02 6.35
C PRO A 99 -19.51 14.04 7.01
N ALA A 100 -19.32 13.78 8.31
CA ALA A 100 -20.10 12.76 9.03
C ALA A 100 -21.63 12.99 8.99
N GLN A 101 -22.08 14.24 8.87
CA GLN A 101 -23.50 14.61 8.80
C GLN A 101 -24.07 14.66 7.38
N THR A 102 -23.32 14.20 6.34
CA THR A 102 -23.83 14.15 4.97
C THR A 102 -24.99 13.16 4.88
N PRO A 103 -26.16 13.60 4.34
CA PRO A 103 -27.32 12.72 4.22
C PRO A 103 -26.98 11.44 3.46
N PRO A 104 -27.48 10.24 3.90
CA PRO A 104 -27.18 8.96 3.28
C PRO A 104 -27.50 8.89 1.78
N ALA A 105 -28.54 9.59 1.33
CA ALA A 105 -28.91 9.67 -0.08
C ALA A 105 -27.81 10.38 -0.91
N VAL A 106 -27.18 11.42 -0.36
CA VAL A 106 -26.09 12.13 -1.02
C VAL A 106 -24.86 11.24 -1.09
N VAL A 107 -24.51 10.55 0.01
CA VAL A 107 -23.39 9.59 0.06
C VAL A 107 -23.59 8.50 -1.00
N LYS A 108 -24.81 7.95 -1.10
CA LYS A 108 -25.14 6.95 -2.13
C LYS A 108 -24.93 7.51 -3.54
N THR A 109 -25.48 8.68 -3.83
CA THR A 109 -25.33 9.32 -5.14
C THR A 109 -23.87 9.54 -5.51
N LEU A 110 -23.05 10.04 -4.58
CA LEU A 110 -21.60 10.22 -4.81
C LEU A 110 -20.89 8.89 -5.07
N SER A 111 -21.23 7.85 -4.31
CA SER A 111 -20.67 6.51 -4.51
C SER A 111 -21.01 5.96 -5.90
N ASP A 112 -22.26 6.06 -6.34
CA ASP A 112 -22.73 5.60 -7.66
C ASP A 112 -22.01 6.39 -8.80
N LEU A 113 -21.83 7.69 -8.63
CA LEU A 113 -21.10 8.52 -9.60
C LEU A 113 -19.62 8.15 -9.69
N ILE A 114 -18.96 7.90 -8.57
CA ILE A 114 -17.56 7.45 -8.54
C ILE A 114 -17.45 6.08 -9.21
N GLU A 115 -18.35 5.14 -8.90
CA GLU A 115 -18.37 3.82 -9.53
C GLU A 115 -18.52 3.93 -11.04
N THR A 116 -19.46 4.77 -11.51
CA THR A 116 -19.65 5.05 -12.94
C THR A 116 -18.39 5.64 -13.58
N ALA A 117 -17.77 6.63 -12.93
CA ALA A 117 -16.57 7.27 -13.45
C ALA A 117 -15.38 6.28 -13.55
N VAL A 118 -15.25 5.35 -12.61
CA VAL A 118 -14.19 4.31 -12.62
C VAL A 118 -14.41 3.29 -13.76
N GLN A 119 -15.64 3.15 -14.29
CA GLN A 119 -15.88 2.30 -15.45
C GLN A 119 -15.48 2.97 -16.78
N ASP A 120 -15.30 4.28 -16.80
CA ASP A 120 -14.78 4.97 -18.00
C ASP A 120 -13.40 4.41 -18.38
N PRO A 121 -13.17 4.02 -19.65
CA PRO A 121 -11.92 3.37 -20.06
C PRO A 121 -10.65 4.21 -19.82
N GLU A 122 -10.72 5.53 -20.00
CA GLU A 122 -9.57 6.42 -19.79
C GLU A 122 -9.25 6.57 -18.29
N VAL A 123 -10.29 6.75 -17.48
CA VAL A 123 -10.14 6.83 -16.00
C VAL A 123 -9.59 5.52 -15.47
N LYS A 124 -10.18 4.40 -15.90
CA LYS A 124 -9.74 3.06 -15.52
C LYS A 124 -8.27 2.81 -15.86
N ALA A 125 -7.86 3.13 -17.09
CA ALA A 125 -6.48 2.96 -17.53
C ALA A 125 -5.49 3.77 -16.68
N LYS A 126 -5.84 5.02 -16.32
CA LYS A 126 -5.01 5.86 -15.44
C LYS A 126 -4.92 5.32 -14.02
N LEU A 127 -6.04 4.86 -13.46
CA LEU A 127 -6.07 4.28 -12.11
C LEU A 127 -5.28 2.97 -12.03
N MET A 128 -5.37 2.12 -13.05
CA MET A 128 -4.63 0.86 -13.09
C MET A 128 -3.11 1.05 -13.06
N GLN A 129 -2.58 2.17 -13.55
CA GLN A 129 -1.16 2.49 -13.43
C GLN A 129 -0.72 2.74 -11.97
N GLN A 130 -1.66 3.03 -11.07
CA GLN A 130 -1.40 3.28 -9.65
C GLN A 130 -1.63 2.05 -8.77
N GLY A 131 -2.29 1.02 -9.28
CA GLY A 131 -2.59 -0.21 -8.56
C GLY A 131 -3.79 -0.96 -9.13
N ASN A 132 -4.14 -2.07 -8.50
CA ASN A 132 -5.35 -2.82 -8.85
C ASN A 132 -6.59 -2.06 -8.36
N ILE A 133 -7.58 -1.90 -9.24
CA ILE A 133 -8.83 -1.24 -8.89
C ILE A 133 -9.70 -2.22 -8.10
N ARG A 134 -10.08 -1.82 -6.90
CA ARG A 134 -11.04 -2.52 -6.04
C ARG A 134 -12.08 -1.52 -5.54
N MET A 135 -13.23 -1.50 -6.19
CA MET A 135 -14.34 -0.66 -5.74
C MET A 135 -15.04 -1.29 -4.53
N LEU A 136 -15.26 -0.48 -3.51
CA LEU A 136 -16.02 -0.84 -2.33
C LEU A 136 -17.18 0.14 -2.18
N ASN A 137 -18.36 -0.38 -1.82
CA ASN A 137 -19.46 0.47 -1.41
C ASN A 137 -19.16 1.12 -0.03
N PRO A 138 -19.88 2.18 0.38
CA PRO A 138 -19.59 2.90 1.62
C PRO A 138 -19.53 2.01 2.87
N GLN A 139 -20.41 1.02 3.00
CA GLN A 139 -20.45 0.12 4.17
C GLN A 139 -19.22 -0.78 4.23
N LYS A 140 -18.85 -1.40 3.09
CA LYS A 140 -17.66 -2.26 3.02
C LYS A 140 -16.39 -1.44 3.23
N PHE A 141 -16.36 -0.21 2.73
CA PHE A 141 -15.21 0.68 2.91
C PHE A 141 -15.06 1.10 4.38
N ALA A 142 -16.16 1.43 5.08
CA ALA A 142 -16.14 1.70 6.51
C ALA A 142 -15.61 0.49 7.30
N THR A 143 -16.11 -0.73 7.01
CA THR A 143 -15.61 -1.97 7.64
C THR A 143 -14.11 -2.18 7.39
N GLN A 144 -13.62 -1.87 6.19
CA GLN A 144 -12.18 -1.96 5.89
C GLN A 144 -11.38 -0.96 6.72
N ILE A 145 -11.82 0.30 6.82
CA ILE A 145 -11.16 1.33 7.64
C ILE A 145 -11.06 0.87 9.10
N ASP A 146 -12.16 0.37 9.67
CA ASP A 146 -12.18 -0.12 11.06
C ASP A 146 -11.22 -1.29 11.28
N SER A 147 -11.24 -2.27 10.36
CA SER A 147 -10.37 -3.44 10.41
C SER A 147 -8.88 -3.07 10.29
N GLU A 148 -8.53 -2.21 9.33
CA GLU A 148 -7.15 -1.78 9.14
C GLU A 148 -6.67 -0.87 10.28
N THR A 149 -7.55 -0.04 10.84
CA THR A 149 -7.24 0.76 12.02
C THR A 149 -6.84 -0.12 13.21
N ALA A 150 -7.58 -1.20 13.45
CA ALA A 150 -7.26 -2.16 14.50
C ALA A 150 -5.94 -2.90 14.21
N GLN A 151 -5.73 -3.34 12.96
CA GLN A 151 -4.51 -4.01 12.53
C GLN A 151 -3.27 -3.11 12.71
N TYR A 152 -3.33 -1.88 12.23
CA TYR A 152 -2.21 -0.95 12.33
C TYR A 152 -1.93 -0.52 13.76
N ALA A 153 -2.97 -0.34 14.59
CA ALA A 153 -2.78 -0.07 16.01
C ALA A 153 -2.01 -1.21 16.72
N GLU A 154 -2.28 -2.46 16.36
CA GLU A 154 -1.55 -3.61 16.89
C GLU A 154 -0.08 -3.63 16.43
N ILE A 155 0.18 -3.37 15.15
CA ILE A 155 1.54 -3.28 14.60
C ILE A 155 2.33 -2.17 15.30
N ILE A 156 1.77 -0.96 15.41
CA ILE A 156 2.37 0.19 16.07
C ILE A 156 2.73 -0.14 17.51
N ARG A 157 1.80 -0.75 18.25
CA ARG A 157 2.02 -1.15 19.64
C ARG A 157 3.12 -2.20 19.79
N LYS A 158 3.11 -3.25 18.94
CA LYS A 158 4.11 -4.32 19.00
C LYS A 158 5.52 -3.86 18.63
N ALA A 159 5.61 -2.96 17.65
CA ALA A 159 6.88 -2.43 17.16
C ALA A 159 7.37 -1.20 17.96
N ASN A 160 6.61 -0.75 18.99
CA ASN A 160 6.91 0.47 19.75
C ASN A 160 7.15 1.70 18.86
N ILE A 161 6.36 1.85 17.78
CA ILE A 161 6.47 3.00 16.87
C ILE A 161 5.89 4.23 17.58
N THR A 162 6.72 5.25 17.75
CA THR A 162 6.33 6.57 18.27
C THR A 162 6.54 7.62 17.19
N LEU A 163 5.61 8.57 17.12
CA LEU A 163 5.78 9.78 16.32
C LEU A 163 6.42 10.83 17.24
N ASP A 164 7.60 11.30 16.90
CA ASP A 164 8.28 12.40 17.58
C ASP A 164 7.62 13.75 17.26
#